data_be5b3ad44bf04cb5da3a281a1f226f2e
#
_entry.id   be5b3ad44bf04cb5da3a281a1f226f2e
#
_cell.length_a   1.000
_cell.length_b   1.000
_cell.length_c   1.000
_cell.angle_alpha   90.00
_cell.angle_beta   90.00
_cell.angle_gamma   90.00
#
_symmetry.space_group_name_H-M   'P 1'
#
loop_
_entity.id
_entity.type
_entity.pdbx_description
1 polymer ?
#
loop_
_entity_poly.entity_id
_entity_poly.type
_entity_poly.pdbx_seq_one_letter_code
_entity_poly.pdbx_strand_id
1 'polypeptide(L)'
;SDVYKRQQENEKYAGLLRYCIKHQHWSIFEQAFMTLEINTTRGLAAQILRHRSFTYQEFSQRYADANLLGGIPVPDLRSQDHKNRQNSIDDIPDEQKKNLQNQIQRYFAEGLDLYNELIREGVAKECARFVLPLATPTRLYMSGSVRSWIHYIDLRSGHGTQKEHMDIANECKTIFIEQFPTVSEALEWS
;
A
#
# COMPACT_ATOMS: atom_id res chain seq x y z
N SER A 1 -9.78 38.05 13.68
CA SER A 1 -10.25 37.09 14.71
C SER A 1 -11.64 36.53 14.40
N ASP A 2 -12.61 37.34 13.94
CA ASP A 2 -13.98 36.89 13.66
C ASP A 2 -14.12 36.02 12.41
N VAL A 3 -13.23 36.18 11.44
CA VAL A 3 -13.21 35.33 10.22
C VAL A 3 -12.87 33.89 10.57
N TYR A 4 -11.91 33.66 11.46
CA TYR A 4 -11.54 32.30 11.91
C TYR A 4 -12.62 31.62 12.75
N LYS A 5 -13.33 32.36 13.63
CA LYS A 5 -14.44 31.81 14.42
C LYS A 5 -15.62 31.40 13.51
N ARG A 6 -15.99 32.22 12.53
CA ARG A 6 -17.06 31.88 11.59
C ARG A 6 -16.76 30.66 10.72
N GLN A 7 -15.47 30.38 10.43
CA GLN A 7 -15.08 29.19 9.68
C GLN A 7 -15.14 27.93 10.54
N GLN A 8 -14.80 28.00 11.83
CA GLN A 8 -14.91 26.87 12.76
C GLN A 8 -16.35 26.48 13.08
N GLU A 9 -17.29 27.45 13.01
CA GLU A 9 -18.71 27.22 13.29
C GLU A 9 -19.52 26.83 12.04
N ASN A 10 -18.90 26.83 10.85
CA ASN A 10 -19.59 26.50 9.60
C ASN A 10 -19.39 25.01 9.25
N GLU A 11 -20.35 24.19 9.66
CA GLU A 11 -20.38 22.75 9.33
C GLU A 11 -20.49 22.45 7.82
N LYS A 12 -20.84 23.47 7.00
CA LYS A 12 -21.05 23.32 5.55
C LYS A 12 -19.89 23.86 4.71
N TYR A 13 -18.65 23.45 5.03
CA TYR A 13 -17.49 23.92 4.27
C TYR A 13 -17.07 23.00 3.09
N ALA A 14 -17.78 21.91 2.82
CA ALA A 14 -17.54 21.04 1.67
C ALA A 14 -17.56 21.82 0.33
N GLY A 15 -18.44 22.81 0.19
CA GLY A 15 -18.49 23.69 -0.99
C GLY A 15 -17.22 24.50 -1.19
N LEU A 16 -16.61 25.01 -0.12
CA LEU A 16 -15.32 25.70 -0.18
C LEU A 16 -14.19 24.75 -0.57
N LEU A 17 -14.16 23.55 0.01
CA LEU A 17 -13.17 22.54 -0.35
C LEU A 17 -13.30 22.11 -1.81
N ARG A 18 -14.51 21.91 -2.30
CA ARG A 18 -14.79 21.63 -3.73
C ARG A 18 -14.30 22.75 -4.65
N TYR A 19 -14.51 24.00 -4.28
CA TYR A 19 -13.96 25.16 -4.99
C TYR A 19 -12.41 25.09 -5.02
N CYS A 20 -11.77 24.84 -3.88
CA CYS A 20 -10.31 24.73 -3.79
C CYS A 20 -9.76 23.59 -4.65
N ILE A 21 -10.40 22.42 -4.65
CA ILE A 21 -10.02 21.27 -5.49
C ILE A 21 -10.14 21.65 -6.98
N LYS A 22 -11.29 22.22 -7.38
CA LYS A 22 -11.54 22.64 -8.77
C LYS A 22 -10.51 23.64 -9.29
N HIS A 23 -10.06 24.55 -8.44
CA HIS A 23 -9.09 25.59 -8.79
C HIS A 23 -7.65 25.24 -8.42
N GLN A 24 -7.40 23.99 -8.01
CA GLN A 24 -6.07 23.46 -7.66
C GLN A 24 -5.38 24.22 -6.50
N HIS A 25 -6.17 24.74 -5.56
CA HIS A 25 -5.67 25.39 -4.35
C HIS A 25 -5.34 24.33 -3.28
N TRP A 26 -4.27 23.60 -3.49
CA TRP A 26 -3.91 22.41 -2.70
C TRP A 26 -3.30 22.72 -1.34
N SER A 27 -2.81 23.91 -1.09
CA SER A 27 -2.07 24.24 0.13
C SER A 27 -2.87 24.05 1.43
N ILE A 28 -4.20 24.20 1.37
CA ILE A 28 -5.06 23.97 2.54
C ILE A 28 -5.07 22.50 2.97
N PHE A 29 -4.90 21.57 2.02
CA PHE A 29 -4.86 20.12 2.27
C PHE A 29 -3.49 19.63 2.77
N GLU A 30 -2.51 20.51 2.90
CA GLU A 30 -1.21 20.23 3.49
C GLU A 30 -1.17 20.49 5.01
N GLN A 31 -2.25 21.00 5.60
CA GLN A 31 -2.33 21.34 7.02
C GLN A 31 -2.87 20.20 7.90
N ALA A 32 -3.36 19.13 7.32
CA ALA A 32 -3.81 17.93 8.02
C ALA A 32 -3.04 16.72 7.51
N PHE A 33 -2.78 15.76 8.40
CA PHE A 33 -1.97 14.58 8.14
C PHE A 33 -2.70 13.31 8.56
N MET A 34 -2.41 12.23 7.85
CA MET A 34 -2.85 10.89 8.22
C MET A 34 -1.65 9.94 8.16
N THR A 35 -1.58 9.02 9.11
CA THR A 35 -0.62 7.93 9.13
C THR A 35 -1.38 6.61 9.13
N LEU A 36 -1.04 5.72 8.19
CA LEU A 36 -1.60 4.38 8.14
C LEU A 36 -0.50 3.33 8.35
N GLU A 37 -0.87 2.28 9.07
CA GLU A 37 -0.15 1.01 9.07
C GLU A 37 -0.61 0.19 7.87
N ILE A 38 0.33 -0.23 7.03
CA ILE A 38 0.07 -1.03 5.84
C ILE A 38 0.81 -2.36 5.99
N ASN A 39 0.06 -3.45 6.08
CA ASN A 39 0.58 -4.81 6.05
C ASN A 39 0.57 -5.31 4.60
N THR A 40 1.72 -5.65 4.06
CA THR A 40 1.88 -6.01 2.65
C THR A 40 3.08 -6.93 2.44
N THR A 41 3.56 -7.05 1.21
CA THR A 41 4.78 -7.80 0.88
C THR A 41 5.93 -6.88 0.52
N ARG A 42 7.17 -7.39 0.60
CA ARG A 42 8.38 -6.64 0.21
C ARG A 42 8.31 -6.13 -1.22
N GLY A 43 7.74 -6.91 -2.14
CA GLY A 43 7.58 -6.52 -3.53
C GLY A 43 6.65 -5.31 -3.72
N LEU A 44 5.55 -5.27 -2.97
CA LEU A 44 4.60 -4.14 -3.02
C LEU A 44 5.12 -2.93 -2.24
N ALA A 45 5.75 -3.15 -1.07
CA ALA A 45 6.37 -2.08 -0.31
C ALA A 45 7.38 -1.30 -1.15
N ALA A 46 8.19 -1.98 -1.97
CA ALA A 46 9.12 -1.33 -2.88
C ALA A 46 8.44 -0.38 -3.90
N GLN A 47 7.19 -0.65 -4.28
CA GLN A 47 6.40 0.25 -5.13
C GLN A 47 5.81 1.42 -4.33
N ILE A 48 5.30 1.16 -3.12
CA ILE A 48 4.71 2.16 -2.23
C ILE A 48 5.77 3.21 -1.83
N LEU A 49 6.96 2.76 -1.45
CA LEU A 49 8.09 3.61 -1.03
C LEU A 49 8.56 4.60 -2.11
N ARG A 50 8.14 4.44 -3.36
CA ARG A 50 8.46 5.38 -4.45
C ARG A 50 7.65 6.68 -4.40
N HIS A 51 6.59 6.76 -3.59
CA HIS A 51 5.79 7.96 -3.39
C HIS A 51 6.52 8.94 -2.44
N ARG A 52 7.29 9.87 -3.03
CA ARG A 52 8.21 10.76 -2.30
C ARG A 52 7.53 11.83 -1.42
N SER A 53 6.23 12.05 -1.58
CA SER A 53 5.47 12.99 -0.77
C SER A 53 5.07 12.46 0.60
N PHE A 54 5.53 11.26 0.95
CA PHE A 54 5.28 10.60 2.22
C PHE A 54 6.57 10.34 2.98
N THR A 55 6.44 10.19 4.28
CA THR A 55 7.47 9.62 5.15
C THR A 55 7.10 8.20 5.53
N TYR A 56 8.11 7.35 5.71
CA TYR A 56 7.91 5.94 5.93
C TYR A 56 8.75 5.41 7.07
N GLN A 57 8.19 4.43 7.78
CA GLN A 57 8.93 3.53 8.64
C GLN A 57 8.54 2.11 8.28
N GLU A 58 9.49 1.28 7.88
CA GLU A 58 9.25 -0.11 7.50
C GLU A 58 9.84 -1.07 8.54
N PHE A 59 9.15 -2.20 8.75
CA PHE A 59 9.65 -3.32 9.55
C PHE A 59 11.04 -3.78 9.06
N SER A 60 12.02 -3.72 9.95
CA SER A 60 13.40 -4.01 9.59
C SER A 60 13.77 -5.48 9.79
N GLN A 61 13.92 -6.22 8.70
CA GLN A 61 14.44 -7.58 8.70
C GLN A 61 15.95 -7.67 9.03
N ARG A 62 16.63 -6.57 9.28
CA ARG A 62 18.00 -6.55 9.80
C ARG A 62 18.03 -6.83 11.30
N TYR A 63 16.99 -6.42 12.01
CA TYR A 63 16.91 -6.49 13.48
C TYR A 63 15.89 -7.53 13.94
N ALA A 64 14.77 -7.63 13.26
CA ALA A 64 13.67 -8.49 13.64
C ALA A 64 13.65 -9.78 12.79
N ASP A 65 13.11 -10.85 13.37
CA ASP A 65 12.91 -12.11 12.66
C ASP A 65 11.78 -11.98 11.64
N ALA A 66 12.01 -12.45 10.41
CA ALA A 66 10.99 -12.42 9.35
C ALA A 66 9.73 -13.24 9.72
N ASN A 67 9.87 -14.25 10.56
CA ASN A 67 8.75 -15.08 11.04
C ASN A 67 7.71 -14.30 11.87
N LEU A 68 8.06 -13.14 12.43
CA LEU A 68 7.17 -12.33 13.27
C LEU A 68 5.96 -11.78 12.51
N LEU A 69 6.01 -11.71 11.20
CA LEU A 69 4.91 -11.18 10.37
C LEU A 69 4.03 -12.26 9.73
N GLY A 70 4.26 -13.52 10.09
CA GLY A 70 3.48 -14.67 9.61
C GLY A 70 4.05 -15.34 8.36
N GLY A 71 3.28 -16.26 7.79
CA GLY A 71 3.69 -17.04 6.62
C GLY A 71 3.76 -16.21 5.34
N ILE A 72 4.54 -16.69 4.37
CA ILE A 72 4.70 -16.02 3.07
C ILE A 72 3.47 -16.33 2.21
N PRO A 73 2.67 -15.33 1.80
CA PRO A 73 1.47 -15.55 1.01
C PRO A 73 1.80 -15.98 -0.42
N VAL A 74 1.09 -16.98 -0.91
CA VAL A 74 1.16 -17.36 -2.33
C VAL A 74 0.41 -16.32 -3.15
N PRO A 75 1.01 -15.72 -4.21
CA PRO A 75 0.37 -14.70 -5.01
C PRO A 75 -0.81 -15.25 -5.80
N ASP A 76 -1.79 -14.40 -6.07
CA ASP A 76 -2.81 -14.66 -7.07
C ASP A 76 -2.19 -14.55 -8.47
N LEU A 77 -2.24 -15.65 -9.24
CA LEU A 77 -1.57 -15.73 -10.53
C LEU A 77 -2.52 -15.27 -11.65
N ARG A 78 -1.99 -14.40 -12.49
CA ARG A 78 -2.67 -13.87 -13.67
C ARG A 78 -1.74 -13.95 -14.87
N SER A 79 -2.29 -14.08 -16.08
CA SER A 79 -1.50 -14.06 -17.29
C SER A 79 -1.01 -12.65 -17.65
N GLN A 80 0.04 -12.57 -18.44
CA GLN A 80 0.57 -11.30 -18.95
C GLN A 80 -0.36 -10.76 -20.04
N ASP A 81 -0.79 -9.50 -19.91
CA ASP A 81 -1.44 -8.79 -21.00
C ASP A 81 -0.41 -8.45 -22.10
N HIS A 82 -0.64 -8.97 -23.30
CA HIS A 82 0.25 -8.76 -24.45
C HIS A 82 0.16 -7.36 -25.07
N LYS A 83 -0.96 -6.66 -24.85
CA LYS A 83 -1.18 -5.29 -25.36
C LYS A 83 -0.67 -4.24 -24.38
N ASN A 84 -0.91 -4.44 -23.11
CA ASN A 84 -0.43 -3.56 -22.04
C ASN A 84 0.49 -4.32 -21.09
N ARG A 85 1.80 -4.15 -21.24
CA ARG A 85 2.82 -4.85 -20.44
C ARG A 85 2.74 -4.59 -18.94
N GLN A 86 2.01 -3.57 -18.50
CA GLN A 86 1.82 -3.25 -17.09
C GLN A 86 0.57 -3.92 -16.50
N ASN A 87 -0.25 -4.53 -17.35
CA ASN A 87 -1.49 -5.16 -16.96
C ASN A 87 -1.37 -6.69 -16.89
N SER A 88 -2.28 -7.31 -16.16
CA SER A 88 -2.45 -8.77 -16.08
C SER A 88 -3.93 -9.13 -16.29
N ILE A 89 -4.17 -10.34 -16.78
CA ILE A 89 -5.51 -10.85 -17.11
C ILE A 89 -5.76 -12.10 -16.29
N ASP A 90 -6.88 -12.17 -15.60
CA ASP A 90 -7.26 -13.34 -14.80
C ASP A 90 -7.98 -14.37 -15.69
N ASP A 91 -7.18 -15.07 -16.52
CA ASP A 91 -7.65 -16.07 -17.48
C ASP A 91 -6.84 -17.38 -17.43
N ILE A 92 -5.96 -17.56 -16.42
CA ILE A 92 -5.26 -18.83 -16.21
C ILE A 92 -6.28 -19.87 -15.75
N PRO A 93 -6.40 -21.05 -16.40
CA PRO A 93 -7.29 -22.12 -15.97
C PRO A 93 -7.02 -22.54 -14.51
N ASP A 94 -8.08 -22.76 -13.74
CA ASP A 94 -8.00 -23.01 -12.28
C ASP A 94 -7.05 -24.16 -11.92
N GLU A 95 -7.08 -25.27 -12.67
CA GLU A 95 -6.20 -26.42 -12.44
C GLU A 95 -4.73 -26.06 -12.65
N GLN A 96 -4.43 -25.33 -13.72
CA GLN A 96 -3.07 -24.83 -14.00
C GLN A 96 -2.62 -23.83 -12.92
N LYS A 97 -3.50 -22.90 -12.55
CA LYS A 97 -3.27 -21.90 -11.49
C LYS A 97 -2.90 -22.60 -10.18
N LYS A 98 -3.70 -23.59 -9.76
CA LYS A 98 -3.48 -24.37 -8.55
C LYS A 98 -2.15 -25.13 -8.57
N ASN A 99 -1.81 -25.75 -9.71
CA ASN A 99 -0.54 -26.47 -9.84
C ASN A 99 0.67 -25.54 -9.71
N LEU A 100 0.64 -24.37 -10.33
CA LEU A 100 1.69 -23.36 -10.22
C LEU A 100 1.78 -22.77 -8.81
N GLN A 101 0.65 -22.50 -8.17
CA GLN A 101 0.61 -22.01 -6.78
C GLN A 101 1.22 -23.04 -5.80
N ASN A 102 0.94 -24.33 -5.99
CA ASN A 102 1.57 -25.40 -5.18
C ASN A 102 3.10 -25.46 -5.35
N GLN A 103 3.61 -25.18 -6.55
CA GLN A 103 5.05 -25.11 -6.79
C GLN A 103 5.67 -23.90 -6.08
N ILE A 104 5.02 -22.74 -6.17
CA ILE A 104 5.43 -21.51 -5.50
C ILE A 104 5.43 -21.72 -3.97
N GLN A 105 4.38 -22.35 -3.42
CA GLN A 105 4.28 -22.62 -1.99
C GLN A 105 5.44 -23.49 -1.49
N ARG A 106 5.82 -24.53 -2.25
CA ARG A 106 6.99 -25.37 -1.90
C ARG A 106 8.28 -24.57 -1.91
N TYR A 107 8.50 -23.76 -2.95
CA TYR A 107 9.68 -22.91 -3.03
C TYR A 107 9.76 -21.89 -1.88
N PHE A 108 8.62 -21.33 -1.47
CA PHE A 108 8.59 -20.40 -0.34
C PHE A 108 8.88 -21.10 0.99
N ALA A 109 8.39 -22.33 1.17
CA ALA A 109 8.70 -23.14 2.35
C ALA A 109 10.21 -23.46 2.41
N GLU A 110 10.80 -23.92 1.31
CA GLU A 110 12.24 -24.19 1.22
C GLU A 110 13.09 -22.93 1.50
N GLY A 111 12.67 -21.76 0.97
CA GLY A 111 13.35 -20.49 1.24
C GLY A 111 13.28 -20.07 2.69
N LEU A 112 12.13 -20.28 3.36
CA LEU A 112 11.97 -19.99 4.78
C LEU A 112 12.76 -20.97 5.65
N ASP A 113 12.81 -22.24 5.30
CA ASP A 113 13.61 -23.26 5.99
C ASP A 113 15.10 -22.93 5.90
N LEU A 114 15.59 -22.55 4.72
CA LEU A 114 16.96 -22.09 4.52
C LEU A 114 17.27 -20.84 5.36
N TYR A 115 16.37 -19.86 5.39
CA TYR A 115 16.52 -18.68 6.25
C TYR A 115 16.69 -19.08 7.71
N ASN A 116 15.82 -19.97 8.22
CA ASN A 116 15.86 -20.45 9.59
C ASN A 116 17.14 -21.25 9.90
N GLU A 117 17.63 -22.03 8.95
CA GLU A 117 18.91 -22.74 9.06
C GLU A 117 20.06 -21.74 9.18
N LEU A 118 20.17 -20.76 8.29
CA LEU A 118 21.20 -19.73 8.34
C LEU A 118 21.21 -18.99 9.69
N ILE A 119 20.05 -18.67 10.24
CA ILE A 119 19.93 -18.04 11.56
C ILE A 119 20.47 -18.96 12.66
N ARG A 120 20.13 -20.26 12.62
CA ARG A 120 20.62 -21.25 13.59
C ARG A 120 22.13 -21.41 13.54
N GLU A 121 22.72 -21.35 12.35
CA GLU A 121 24.17 -21.41 12.13
C GLU A 121 24.87 -20.07 12.46
N GLY A 122 24.16 -19.07 12.99
CA GLY A 122 24.73 -17.80 13.44
C GLY A 122 24.94 -16.76 12.35
N VAL A 123 24.39 -16.97 11.15
CA VAL A 123 24.44 -15.96 10.08
C VAL A 123 23.60 -14.74 10.48
N ALA A 124 24.18 -13.57 10.32
CA ALA A 124 23.49 -12.32 10.63
C ALA A 124 22.18 -12.18 9.82
N LYS A 125 21.09 -11.69 10.46
CA LYS A 125 19.79 -11.50 9.82
C LYS A 125 19.87 -10.65 8.56
N GLU A 126 20.75 -9.65 8.54
CA GLU A 126 20.97 -8.80 7.37
C GLU A 126 21.51 -9.56 6.14
N CYS A 127 22.16 -10.70 6.35
CA CYS A 127 22.64 -11.60 5.30
C CYS A 127 21.61 -12.70 4.99
N ALA A 128 21.07 -13.34 6.03
CA ALA A 128 20.12 -14.44 5.87
C ALA A 128 18.85 -14.04 5.11
N ARG A 129 18.35 -12.81 5.30
CA ARG A 129 17.15 -12.30 4.64
C ARG A 129 17.19 -12.30 3.10
N PHE A 130 18.37 -12.41 2.48
CA PHE A 130 18.51 -12.41 1.02
C PHE A 130 17.98 -13.69 0.36
N VAL A 131 17.78 -14.76 1.10
CA VAL A 131 17.15 -15.99 0.57
C VAL A 131 15.63 -15.94 0.57
N LEU A 132 15.04 -14.93 1.21
CA LEU A 132 13.59 -14.77 1.29
C LEU A 132 13.01 -14.18 -0.02
N PRO A 133 11.85 -14.69 -0.49
CA PRO A 133 11.20 -14.18 -1.69
C PRO A 133 10.63 -12.78 -1.50
N LEU A 134 10.37 -12.08 -2.62
CA LEU A 134 9.71 -10.77 -2.62
C LEU A 134 8.29 -10.79 -2.03
N ALA A 135 7.65 -11.96 -2.00
CA ALA A 135 6.36 -12.17 -1.36
C ALA A 135 6.43 -12.18 0.17
N THR A 136 7.64 -12.14 0.77
CA THR A 136 7.79 -12.09 2.23
C THR A 136 7.02 -10.90 2.81
N PRO A 137 6.20 -11.12 3.86
CA PRO A 137 5.44 -10.07 4.51
C PRO A 137 6.34 -8.94 5.03
N THR A 138 5.81 -7.73 4.96
CA THR A 138 6.38 -6.56 5.62
C THR A 138 5.26 -5.67 6.14
N ARG A 139 5.62 -4.81 7.08
CA ARG A 139 4.74 -3.78 7.64
C ARG A 139 5.40 -2.44 7.45
N LEU A 140 4.66 -1.47 6.97
CA LEU A 140 5.14 -0.11 6.89
C LEU A 140 4.12 0.88 7.46
N TYR A 141 4.63 1.92 8.07
CA TYR A 141 3.84 3.10 8.42
C TYR A 141 4.09 4.14 7.34
N MET A 142 3.01 4.64 6.76
CA MET A 142 3.02 5.64 5.68
C MET A 142 2.33 6.90 6.19
N SER A 143 3.07 8.01 6.31
CA SER A 143 2.56 9.27 6.82
C SER A 143 2.68 10.37 5.78
N GLY A 144 1.60 11.12 5.60
CA GLY A 144 1.58 12.24 4.65
C GLY A 144 0.43 13.19 4.87
N SER A 145 0.49 14.36 4.21
CA SER A 145 -0.60 15.32 4.21
C SER A 145 -1.85 14.78 3.50
N VAL A 146 -3.00 15.34 3.81
CA VAL A 146 -4.26 15.03 3.11
C VAL A 146 -4.10 15.21 1.60
N ARG A 147 -3.38 16.24 1.14
CA ARG A 147 -3.03 16.40 -0.29
C ARG A 147 -2.30 15.19 -0.87
N SER A 148 -1.29 14.70 -0.17
CA SER A 148 -0.51 13.53 -0.60
C SER A 148 -1.39 12.29 -0.70
N TRP A 149 -2.26 12.06 0.28
CA TRP A 149 -3.20 10.95 0.29
C TRP A 149 -4.21 11.02 -0.85
N ILE A 150 -4.78 12.20 -1.12
CA ILE A 150 -5.69 12.40 -2.26
C ILE A 150 -4.99 11.98 -3.56
N HIS A 151 -3.78 12.49 -3.79
CA HIS A 151 -3.01 12.17 -5.00
C HIS A 151 -2.65 10.67 -5.09
N TYR A 152 -2.22 10.06 -3.98
CA TYR A 152 -1.87 8.64 -3.94
C TYR A 152 -3.07 7.75 -4.26
N ILE A 153 -4.20 7.99 -3.59
CA ILE A 153 -5.43 7.22 -3.76
C ILE A 153 -5.93 7.34 -5.20
N ASP A 154 -6.02 8.57 -5.74
CA ASP A 154 -6.47 8.81 -7.10
C ASP A 154 -5.59 8.11 -8.14
N LEU A 155 -4.26 8.19 -7.96
CA LEU A 155 -3.31 7.56 -8.86
C LEU A 155 -3.32 6.02 -8.78
N ARG A 156 -3.49 5.43 -7.59
CA ARG A 156 -3.30 4.00 -7.36
C ARG A 156 -4.58 3.18 -7.31
N SER A 157 -5.74 3.79 -7.13
CA SER A 157 -7.03 3.11 -7.28
C SER A 157 -7.50 3.00 -8.74
N GLY A 158 -6.77 3.61 -9.70
CA GLY A 158 -7.10 3.59 -11.12
C GLY A 158 -6.52 2.41 -11.90
N HIS A 159 -7.04 2.22 -13.12
CA HIS A 159 -6.56 1.22 -14.07
C HIS A 159 -5.07 1.40 -14.40
N GLY A 160 -4.35 0.29 -14.53
CA GLY A 160 -2.90 0.27 -14.83
C GLY A 160 -2.02 0.17 -13.57
N THR A 161 -2.61 0.18 -12.39
CA THR A 161 -1.93 -0.20 -11.14
C THR A 161 -1.98 -1.72 -10.97
N GLN A 162 -0.91 -2.33 -10.46
CA GLN A 162 -0.93 -3.74 -10.06
C GLN A 162 -2.09 -3.98 -9.09
N LYS A 163 -2.85 -5.06 -9.29
CA LYS A 163 -4.09 -5.35 -8.55
C LYS A 163 -3.92 -5.25 -7.02
N GLU A 164 -2.90 -5.88 -6.47
CA GLU A 164 -2.66 -5.89 -5.03
C GLU A 164 -2.32 -4.48 -4.49
N HIS A 165 -1.66 -3.64 -5.28
CA HIS A 165 -1.42 -2.23 -4.91
C HIS A 165 -2.69 -1.40 -5.02
N MET A 166 -3.53 -1.69 -6.01
CA MET A 166 -4.85 -1.05 -6.16
C MET A 166 -5.78 -1.41 -4.99
N ASP A 167 -5.76 -2.67 -4.54
CA ASP A 167 -6.53 -3.12 -3.39
C ASP A 167 -6.11 -2.34 -2.12
N ILE A 168 -4.80 -2.20 -1.86
CA ILE A 168 -4.27 -1.37 -0.76
C ILE A 168 -4.73 0.08 -0.89
N ALA A 169 -4.68 0.67 -2.08
CA ALA A 169 -5.11 2.05 -2.29
C ALA A 169 -6.61 2.24 -2.04
N ASN A 170 -7.44 1.25 -2.39
CA ASN A 170 -8.86 1.25 -2.12
C ASN A 170 -9.18 1.10 -0.62
N GLU A 171 -8.42 0.28 0.11
CA GLU A 171 -8.53 0.21 1.58
C GLU A 171 -8.14 1.54 2.22
N CYS A 172 -7.04 2.17 1.77
CA CYS A 172 -6.66 3.51 2.21
C CYS A 172 -7.75 4.54 1.92
N LYS A 173 -8.43 4.44 0.76
CA LYS A 173 -9.56 5.30 0.40
C LYS A 173 -10.72 5.15 1.36
N THR A 174 -11.08 3.91 1.73
CA THR A 174 -12.14 3.63 2.69
C THR A 174 -11.86 4.30 4.04
N ILE A 175 -10.64 4.12 4.57
CA ILE A 175 -10.24 4.77 5.82
C ILE A 175 -10.23 6.30 5.69
N PHE A 176 -9.75 6.82 4.54
CA PHE A 176 -9.73 8.25 4.29
C PHE A 176 -11.14 8.86 4.31
N ILE A 177 -12.13 8.19 3.71
CA ILE A 177 -13.52 8.62 3.71
C ILE A 177 -14.08 8.70 5.13
N GLU A 178 -13.77 7.73 5.97
CA GLU A 178 -14.20 7.69 7.38
C GLU A 178 -13.56 8.83 8.20
N GLN A 179 -12.27 9.09 7.98
CA GLN A 179 -11.51 10.07 8.78
C GLN A 179 -11.69 11.52 8.30
N PHE A 180 -11.94 11.72 7.00
CA PHE A 180 -12.10 13.02 6.37
C PHE A 180 -13.40 13.12 5.55
N PRO A 181 -14.59 12.94 6.17
CA PRO A 181 -15.86 12.83 5.46
C PRO A 181 -16.18 14.08 4.62
N THR A 182 -15.89 15.28 5.13
CA THR A 182 -16.16 16.53 4.40
C THR A 182 -15.22 16.74 3.21
N VAL A 183 -13.96 16.31 3.33
CA VAL A 183 -13.02 16.32 2.19
C VAL A 183 -13.46 15.30 1.14
N SER A 184 -13.89 14.13 1.58
CA SER A 184 -14.38 13.06 0.71
C SER A 184 -15.66 13.45 -0.04
N GLU A 185 -16.59 14.13 0.63
CA GLU A 185 -17.76 14.74 -0.03
C GLU A 185 -17.33 15.74 -1.12
N ALA A 186 -16.33 16.59 -0.82
CA ALA A 186 -15.83 17.57 -1.78
C ALA A 186 -15.12 16.93 -2.99
N LEU A 187 -14.54 15.72 -2.81
CA LEU A 187 -13.90 14.91 -3.85
C LEU A 187 -14.88 14.01 -4.61
N GLU A 188 -16.15 13.94 -4.18
CA GLU A 188 -17.14 13.01 -4.73
C GLU A 188 -16.75 11.52 -4.59
N TRP A 189 -16.06 11.20 -3.47
CA TRP A 189 -15.62 9.83 -3.16
C TRP A 189 -16.61 9.03 -2.33
N SER A 190 -17.77 9.56 -2.02
CA SER A 190 -18.83 8.90 -1.24
C SER A 190 -19.60 7.85 -2.04
#